data_871a9db41ecf6e114bb46f3311949634
#
_entry.id   871a9db41ecf6e114bb46f3311949634
#
_cell.length_a   1.000
_cell.length_b   1.000
_cell.length_c   1.000
_cell.angle_alpha   90.00
_cell.angle_beta   90.00
_cell.angle_gamma   90.00
#
_symmetry.space_group_name_H-M   'P 1'
#
loop_
_entity.id
_entity.type
_entity.pdbx_description
1 polymer ?
#
loop_
_entity_poly.entity_id
_entity_poly.type
_entity_poly.pdbx_seq_one_letter_code
_entity_poly.pdbx_strand_id
1 'polypeptide(L)'
;MREILSDLERWQQAGERIAIATVVAVRKSAPRPPGAKMAVSQGGEVAGSVSGGCVEGAVVEVAKEVLAGAPPRLLHFGIADSQAWEIGLPCGGEIDIWVEEFCSEGLQQAAATGGRAAEATVIEGEGIGAKLVMGPDSAPLGTLGDDHLDGIAHLEADELIWDERSEVRGRLFIDVIAPPPRLVLVGAVVVASALCKLARTAGWHPWVIDPRATFATPERFPDAEGIIVAWPKEGFAQLGGLDKAVSVAVLTHDIKIDDAALLLALTSPARFVGAMGSRRATEDRLVRLK
;
A
#
# COMPACT_ATOMS: atom_id res chain seq x y z
N MET A 1 -7.61 1.11 -3.90
CA MET A 1 -8.16 -0.11 -4.52
C MET A 1 -8.85 -1.03 -3.52
N ARG A 2 -8.21 -1.47 -2.43
CA ARG A 2 -8.81 -2.42 -1.47
C ARG A 2 -10.10 -1.94 -0.81
N GLU A 3 -10.21 -0.65 -0.51
CA GLU A 3 -11.40 -0.04 0.10
C GLU A 3 -12.67 -0.16 -0.76
N ILE A 4 -12.51 -0.30 -2.08
CA ILE A 4 -13.62 -0.34 -3.04
C ILE A 4 -13.75 -1.70 -3.73
N LEU A 5 -12.90 -2.68 -3.38
CA LEU A 5 -12.79 -3.95 -4.10
C LEU A 5 -14.11 -4.73 -4.14
N SER A 6 -14.78 -4.86 -3.01
CA SER A 6 -16.06 -5.57 -2.90
C SER A 6 -17.18 -4.93 -3.73
N ASP A 7 -17.17 -3.59 -3.85
CA ASP A 7 -18.15 -2.88 -4.66
C ASP A 7 -17.85 -3.03 -6.14
N LEU A 8 -16.55 -2.98 -6.53
CA LEU A 8 -16.13 -3.25 -7.91
C LEU A 8 -16.56 -4.64 -8.36
N GLU A 9 -16.28 -5.67 -7.55
CA GLU A 9 -16.65 -7.05 -7.85
C GLU A 9 -18.16 -7.22 -7.98
N ARG A 10 -18.95 -6.61 -7.10
CA ARG A 10 -20.41 -6.62 -7.14
C ARG A 10 -20.95 -5.98 -8.44
N TRP A 11 -20.46 -4.81 -8.81
CA TRP A 11 -20.91 -4.12 -10.00
C TRP A 11 -20.46 -4.82 -11.30
N GLN A 12 -19.24 -5.36 -11.33
CA GLN A 12 -18.78 -6.18 -12.45
C GLN A 12 -19.63 -7.43 -12.67
N GLN A 13 -20.01 -8.13 -11.58
CA GLN A 13 -20.91 -9.28 -11.64
C GLN A 13 -22.31 -8.89 -12.13
N ALA A 14 -22.75 -7.67 -11.87
CA ALA A 14 -24.01 -7.12 -12.39
C ALA A 14 -23.88 -6.65 -13.87
N GLY A 15 -22.68 -6.69 -14.46
CA GLY A 15 -22.43 -6.22 -15.82
C GLY A 15 -22.43 -4.71 -15.97
N GLU A 16 -22.26 -3.96 -14.88
CA GLU A 16 -22.21 -2.50 -14.90
C GLU A 16 -20.84 -1.99 -15.35
N ARG A 17 -20.84 -0.91 -16.14
CA ARG A 17 -19.61 -0.12 -16.38
C ARG A 17 -19.30 0.70 -15.14
N ILE A 18 -18.01 0.89 -14.89
CA ILE A 18 -17.51 1.57 -13.68
C ILE A 18 -16.53 2.65 -14.12
N ALA A 19 -16.65 3.85 -13.54
CA ALA A 19 -15.61 4.86 -13.62
C ALA A 19 -14.84 4.89 -12.29
N ILE A 20 -13.53 5.12 -12.38
CA ILE A 20 -12.66 5.31 -11.21
C ILE A 20 -12.06 6.70 -11.24
N ALA A 21 -12.14 7.36 -10.10
CA ALA A 21 -11.44 8.58 -9.79
C ALA A 21 -10.29 8.25 -8.83
N THR A 22 -9.07 8.62 -9.18
CA THR A 22 -7.87 8.37 -8.37
C THR A 22 -7.18 9.69 -8.04
N VAL A 23 -6.87 9.93 -6.77
CA VAL A 23 -6.00 11.04 -6.36
C VAL A 23 -4.61 10.75 -6.90
N VAL A 24 -4.09 11.60 -7.79
CA VAL A 24 -2.76 11.42 -8.39
C VAL A 24 -1.71 12.32 -7.76
N ALA A 25 -2.09 13.52 -7.32
CA ALA A 25 -1.18 14.42 -6.61
C ALA A 25 -1.90 15.19 -5.51
N VAL A 26 -1.13 15.51 -4.48
CA VAL A 26 -1.57 16.34 -3.34
C VAL A 26 -0.50 17.41 -3.10
N ARG A 27 -0.94 18.67 -2.96
CA ARG A 27 -0.08 19.78 -2.56
C ARG A 27 -0.60 20.39 -1.27
N LYS A 28 0.29 20.70 -0.34
CA LYS A 28 -0.03 21.17 1.02
C LYS A 28 -0.73 20.06 1.84
N SER A 29 -2.01 20.24 2.20
CA SER A 29 -2.77 19.31 3.04
C SER A 29 -4.03 18.84 2.32
N ALA A 30 -4.22 17.53 2.23
CA ALA A 30 -5.47 16.95 1.75
C ALA A 30 -5.89 15.76 2.63
N PRO A 31 -7.19 15.46 2.73
CA PRO A 31 -7.70 14.37 3.57
C PRO A 31 -7.30 12.97 3.08
N ARG A 32 -7.01 12.84 1.77
CA ARG A 32 -6.69 11.56 1.14
C ARG A 32 -5.35 11.65 0.40
N PRO A 33 -4.48 10.62 0.53
CA PRO A 33 -3.19 10.58 -0.14
C PRO A 33 -3.32 10.21 -1.63
N PRO A 34 -2.25 10.39 -2.45
CA PRO A 34 -2.17 9.78 -3.78
C PRO A 34 -2.43 8.27 -3.72
N GLY A 35 -3.13 7.74 -4.74
CA GLY A 35 -3.61 6.37 -4.79
C GLY A 35 -4.99 6.15 -4.15
N ALA A 36 -5.52 7.10 -3.39
CA ALA A 36 -6.90 7.02 -2.88
C ALA A 36 -7.90 7.04 -4.03
N LYS A 37 -8.95 6.22 -3.92
CA LYS A 37 -9.89 5.97 -5.01
C LYS A 37 -11.33 6.18 -4.60
N MET A 38 -12.12 6.63 -5.58
CA MET A 38 -13.56 6.61 -5.58
C MET A 38 -14.04 5.94 -6.87
N ALA A 39 -14.96 4.99 -6.75
CA ALA A 39 -15.59 4.35 -7.89
C ALA A 39 -17.04 4.81 -8.02
N VAL A 40 -17.50 4.94 -9.26
CA VAL A 40 -18.89 5.30 -9.62
C VAL A 40 -19.41 4.26 -10.60
N SER A 41 -20.50 3.57 -10.26
CA SER A 41 -21.13 2.61 -11.14
C SER A 41 -22.03 3.31 -12.18
N GLN A 42 -22.33 2.61 -13.26
CA GLN A 42 -23.30 3.08 -14.28
C GLN A 42 -24.69 3.31 -13.67
N GLY A 43 -25.06 2.57 -12.64
CA GLY A 43 -26.28 2.77 -11.87
C GLY A 43 -26.27 3.99 -10.94
N GLY A 44 -25.13 4.68 -10.80
CA GLY A 44 -24.96 5.88 -9.96
C GLY A 44 -24.61 5.58 -8.52
N GLU A 45 -24.30 4.34 -8.17
CA GLU A 45 -23.74 4.00 -6.84
C GLU A 45 -22.30 4.52 -6.73
N VAL A 46 -21.87 4.87 -5.52
CA VAL A 46 -20.53 5.40 -5.23
C VAL A 46 -19.89 4.61 -4.11
N ALA A 47 -18.60 4.26 -4.27
CA ALA A 47 -17.77 3.61 -3.25
C ALA A 47 -16.42 4.32 -3.12
N GLY A 48 -15.89 4.39 -1.90
CA GLY A 48 -14.62 5.07 -1.61
C GLY A 48 -14.74 6.59 -1.57
N SER A 49 -13.60 7.29 -1.55
CA SER A 49 -13.54 8.75 -1.47
C SER A 49 -12.18 9.29 -1.93
N VAL A 50 -12.17 10.48 -2.53
CA VAL A 50 -10.95 11.19 -2.99
C VAL A 50 -10.63 12.43 -2.16
N SER A 51 -11.61 13.00 -1.43
CA SER A 51 -11.40 14.23 -0.67
C SER A 51 -12.06 14.25 0.72
N GLY A 52 -12.82 13.20 1.06
CA GLY A 52 -13.61 13.17 2.30
C GLY A 52 -14.89 14.02 2.25
N GLY A 53 -15.45 14.26 1.07
CA GLY A 53 -16.75 14.91 0.87
C GLY A 53 -16.70 16.29 0.21
N CYS A 54 -15.51 16.84 -0.07
CA CYS A 54 -15.40 18.22 -0.57
C CYS A 54 -15.68 18.33 -2.09
N VAL A 55 -15.12 17.41 -2.89
CA VAL A 55 -15.17 17.49 -4.37
C VAL A 55 -15.89 16.31 -5.01
N GLU A 56 -16.35 15.35 -4.23
CA GLU A 56 -16.98 14.10 -4.71
C GLU A 56 -18.13 14.37 -5.69
N GLY A 57 -18.97 15.38 -5.44
CA GLY A 57 -20.07 15.74 -6.33
C GLY A 57 -19.60 16.09 -7.74
N ALA A 58 -18.57 16.94 -7.86
CA ALA A 58 -17.99 17.31 -9.15
C ALA A 58 -17.33 16.12 -9.84
N VAL A 59 -16.64 15.26 -9.07
CA VAL A 59 -16.00 14.07 -9.61
C VAL A 59 -17.04 13.06 -10.13
N VAL A 60 -18.18 12.90 -9.44
CA VAL A 60 -19.29 12.04 -9.89
C VAL A 60 -19.83 12.49 -11.23
N GLU A 61 -20.02 13.80 -11.46
CA GLU A 61 -20.51 14.32 -12.74
C GLU A 61 -19.51 13.99 -13.88
N VAL A 62 -18.21 14.19 -13.65
CA VAL A 62 -17.19 13.81 -14.63
C VAL A 62 -17.15 12.29 -14.86
N ALA A 63 -17.30 11.50 -13.80
CA ALA A 63 -17.37 10.03 -13.91
C ALA A 63 -18.55 9.59 -14.80
N LYS A 64 -19.72 10.21 -14.68
CA LYS A 64 -20.88 9.97 -15.56
C LYS A 64 -20.60 10.32 -17.03
N GLU A 65 -19.88 11.43 -17.28
CA GLU A 65 -19.49 11.79 -18.63
C GLU A 65 -18.52 10.76 -19.23
N VAL A 66 -17.55 10.27 -18.46
CA VAL A 66 -16.62 9.21 -18.87
C VAL A 66 -17.40 7.92 -19.16
N LEU A 67 -18.34 7.52 -18.32
CA LEU A 67 -19.22 6.37 -18.59
C LEU A 67 -20.14 6.59 -19.81
N ALA A 68 -20.43 7.82 -20.19
CA ALA A 68 -21.14 8.14 -21.43
C ALA A 68 -20.23 8.17 -22.67
N GLY A 69 -18.91 7.89 -22.52
CA GLY A 69 -17.94 7.78 -23.60
C GLY A 69 -17.01 8.99 -23.75
N ALA A 70 -17.00 9.92 -22.80
CA ALA A 70 -15.99 10.97 -22.78
C ALA A 70 -14.59 10.38 -22.47
N PRO A 71 -13.50 10.98 -23.00
CA PRO A 71 -12.15 10.52 -22.69
C PRO A 71 -11.82 10.72 -21.22
N PRO A 72 -10.82 9.97 -20.70
CA PRO A 72 -10.32 10.16 -19.34
C PRO A 72 -9.80 11.58 -19.15
N ARG A 73 -9.89 12.10 -17.91
CA ARG A 73 -9.52 13.49 -17.58
C ARG A 73 -8.77 13.62 -16.27
N LEU A 74 -7.80 14.53 -16.27
CA LEU A 74 -7.15 15.04 -15.06
C LEU A 74 -7.91 16.28 -14.57
N LEU A 75 -8.40 16.24 -13.36
CA LEU A 75 -9.10 17.34 -12.68
C LEU A 75 -8.19 17.96 -11.64
N HIS A 76 -8.20 19.29 -11.58
CA HIS A 76 -7.47 20.03 -10.56
C HIS A 76 -8.44 20.75 -9.64
N PHE A 77 -8.26 20.57 -8.32
CA PHE A 77 -9.03 21.29 -7.28
C PHE A 77 -8.09 22.01 -6.32
N GLY A 78 -8.27 23.32 -6.16
CA GLY A 78 -7.41 24.16 -5.32
C GLY A 78 -8.09 25.47 -4.87
N ILE A 79 -7.37 26.31 -4.14
CA ILE A 79 -7.89 27.54 -3.54
C ILE A 79 -8.08 28.68 -4.57
N ALA A 80 -7.44 28.60 -5.76
CA ALA A 80 -7.20 29.74 -6.64
C ALA A 80 -8.29 30.01 -7.70
N ASP A 81 -9.29 29.17 -7.84
CA ASP A 81 -10.33 29.41 -8.85
C ASP A 81 -11.45 30.30 -8.28
N SER A 82 -11.54 31.53 -8.79
CA SER A 82 -12.61 32.47 -8.46
C SER A 82 -14.00 32.02 -8.91
N GLN A 83 -14.11 30.94 -9.69
CA GLN A 83 -15.34 30.20 -9.97
C GLN A 83 -15.57 29.02 -9.02
N ALA A 84 -14.57 28.65 -8.20
CA ALA A 84 -14.57 27.53 -7.26
C ALA A 84 -15.10 27.88 -5.86
N TRP A 85 -15.80 28.98 -5.68
CA TRP A 85 -16.48 29.30 -4.41
C TRP A 85 -17.52 28.27 -4.01
N GLU A 86 -17.95 27.43 -4.95
CA GLU A 86 -18.88 26.32 -4.67
C GLU A 86 -18.17 24.97 -4.43
N ILE A 87 -16.88 24.80 -4.82
CA ILE A 87 -16.18 23.50 -4.79
C ILE A 87 -14.72 23.68 -4.33
N GLY A 88 -14.46 24.45 -3.28
CA GLY A 88 -13.10 24.59 -2.72
C GLY A 88 -12.80 23.55 -1.63
N LEU A 89 -11.52 23.18 -1.50
CA LEU A 89 -11.05 22.37 -0.36
C LEU A 89 -10.92 23.27 0.88
N PRO A 90 -11.78 23.13 1.90
CA PRO A 90 -11.75 23.97 3.09
C PRO A 90 -10.46 23.81 3.91
N CYS A 91 -9.69 22.75 3.66
CA CYS A 91 -8.38 22.49 4.28
C CYS A 91 -7.24 23.32 3.67
N GLY A 92 -7.49 24.08 2.60
CA GLY A 92 -6.47 24.92 1.95
C GLY A 92 -5.43 24.17 1.14
N GLY A 93 -5.67 22.89 0.81
CA GLY A 93 -4.82 22.07 -0.05
C GLY A 93 -5.21 22.16 -1.52
N GLU A 94 -4.42 21.46 -2.34
CA GLU A 94 -4.68 21.26 -3.76
C GLU A 94 -4.59 19.77 -4.06
N ILE A 95 -5.52 19.24 -4.87
CA ILE A 95 -5.50 17.85 -5.30
C ILE A 95 -5.72 17.75 -6.80
N ASP A 96 -4.99 16.82 -7.42
CA ASP A 96 -5.24 16.41 -8.80
C ASP A 96 -5.88 15.02 -8.79
N ILE A 97 -6.95 14.86 -9.55
CA ILE A 97 -7.73 13.63 -9.61
C ILE A 97 -7.83 13.17 -11.06
N TRP A 98 -7.37 11.97 -11.33
CA TRP A 98 -7.54 11.29 -12.61
C TRP A 98 -8.85 10.53 -12.62
N VAL A 99 -9.69 10.77 -13.65
CA VAL A 99 -10.99 10.11 -13.81
C VAL A 99 -11.00 9.35 -15.13
N GLU A 100 -11.27 8.05 -15.08
CA GLU A 100 -11.28 7.16 -16.23
C GLU A 100 -12.33 6.04 -16.10
N GLU A 101 -12.65 5.37 -17.20
CA GLU A 101 -13.38 4.10 -17.13
C GLU A 101 -12.47 3.00 -16.59
N PHE A 102 -13.01 2.17 -15.71
CA PHE A 102 -12.24 1.11 -15.07
C PHE A 102 -11.88 -0.01 -16.05
N CYS A 103 -10.58 -0.23 -16.24
CA CYS A 103 -10.02 -1.30 -17.07
C CYS A 103 -8.82 -2.03 -16.42
N SER A 104 -8.62 -1.87 -15.12
CA SER A 104 -7.40 -2.28 -14.39
C SER A 104 -7.54 -3.64 -13.72
N GLU A 105 -7.77 -4.69 -14.53
CA GLU A 105 -7.92 -6.07 -14.01
C GLU A 105 -6.66 -6.55 -13.25
N GLY A 106 -5.46 -6.23 -13.74
CA GLY A 106 -4.21 -6.65 -13.10
C GLY A 106 -4.03 -6.04 -11.72
N LEU A 107 -4.35 -4.75 -11.54
CA LEU A 107 -4.29 -4.08 -10.24
C LEU A 107 -5.38 -4.60 -9.29
N GLN A 108 -6.58 -4.87 -9.81
CA GLN A 108 -7.67 -5.49 -9.05
C GLN A 108 -7.28 -6.89 -8.56
N GLN A 109 -6.70 -7.71 -9.42
CA GLN A 109 -6.25 -9.05 -9.06
C GLN A 109 -5.17 -9.02 -7.97
N ALA A 110 -4.19 -8.12 -8.09
CA ALA A 110 -3.18 -7.93 -7.04
C ALA A 110 -3.82 -7.51 -5.70
N ALA A 111 -4.83 -6.64 -5.73
CA ALA A 111 -5.57 -6.24 -4.54
C ALA A 111 -6.31 -7.42 -3.89
N ALA A 112 -6.99 -8.24 -4.69
CA ALA A 112 -7.78 -9.39 -4.25
C ALA A 112 -6.91 -10.51 -3.67
N THR A 113 -5.75 -10.79 -4.29
CA THR A 113 -4.84 -11.86 -3.84
C THR A 113 -3.89 -11.44 -2.73
N GLY A 114 -3.92 -10.17 -2.30
CA GLY A 114 -2.97 -9.62 -1.34
C GLY A 114 -1.56 -9.48 -1.91
N GLY A 115 -1.43 -9.44 -3.24
CA GLY A 115 -0.17 -9.24 -3.95
C GLY A 115 0.34 -7.80 -3.93
N ARG A 116 1.52 -7.60 -4.55
CA ARG A 116 2.13 -6.30 -4.84
C ARG A 116 2.07 -6.04 -6.33
N ALA A 117 1.67 -4.84 -6.72
CA ALA A 117 1.72 -4.39 -8.10
C ALA A 117 1.80 -2.87 -8.19
N ALA A 118 2.28 -2.38 -9.31
CA ALA A 118 2.13 -1.00 -9.72
C ALA A 118 1.45 -0.93 -11.10
N GLU A 119 0.66 0.09 -11.30
CA GLU A 119 0.10 0.45 -12.60
C GLU A 119 0.60 1.83 -12.98
N ALA A 120 1.36 1.92 -14.06
CA ALA A 120 1.69 3.20 -14.66
C ALA A 120 0.58 3.59 -15.65
N THR A 121 0.08 4.81 -15.53
CA THR A 121 -0.92 5.39 -16.44
C THR A 121 -0.38 6.69 -16.99
N VAL A 122 -0.47 6.87 -18.32
CA VAL A 122 -0.17 8.16 -18.97
C VAL A 122 -1.31 9.12 -18.65
N ILE A 123 -1.06 10.14 -17.84
CA ILE A 123 -2.07 11.12 -17.43
C ILE A 123 -2.01 12.44 -18.20
N GLU A 124 -0.93 12.66 -18.99
CA GLU A 124 -0.74 13.87 -19.80
C GLU A 124 -0.02 13.55 -21.13
N GLY A 125 -0.38 14.26 -22.18
CA GLY A 125 0.29 14.22 -23.49
C GLY A 125 -0.14 13.04 -24.38
N GLU A 126 0.75 12.63 -25.28
CA GLU A 126 0.50 11.55 -26.23
C GLU A 126 0.37 10.20 -25.50
N GLY A 127 -0.60 9.38 -25.92
CA GLY A 127 -0.90 8.09 -25.30
C GLY A 127 -1.70 8.20 -24.00
N ILE A 128 -2.34 9.34 -23.72
CA ILE A 128 -3.15 9.54 -22.50
C ILE A 128 -4.13 8.38 -22.27
N GLY A 129 -4.12 7.82 -21.07
CA GLY A 129 -4.92 6.66 -20.67
C GLY A 129 -4.24 5.30 -20.96
N ALA A 130 -3.10 5.26 -21.65
CA ALA A 130 -2.32 4.02 -21.81
C ALA A 130 -1.80 3.52 -20.45
N LYS A 131 -1.78 2.18 -20.28
CA LYS A 131 -1.50 1.55 -19.01
C LYS A 131 -0.48 0.41 -19.12
N LEU A 132 0.36 0.30 -18.09
CA LEU A 132 1.30 -0.80 -17.90
C LEU A 132 1.25 -1.27 -16.46
N VAL A 133 0.84 -2.52 -16.25
CA VAL A 133 0.81 -3.15 -14.91
C VAL A 133 2.07 -3.97 -14.71
N MET A 134 2.70 -3.81 -13.55
CA MET A 134 3.97 -4.42 -13.20
C MET A 134 3.91 -4.99 -11.78
N GLY A 135 4.59 -6.10 -11.56
CA GLY A 135 4.75 -6.69 -10.22
C GLY A 135 6.18 -7.20 -10.04
N PRO A 136 6.64 -7.43 -8.78
CA PRO A 136 8.02 -7.83 -8.50
C PRO A 136 8.45 -9.12 -9.20
N ASP A 137 7.52 -10.07 -9.35
CA ASP A 137 7.78 -11.43 -9.84
C ASP A 137 6.89 -11.81 -11.03
N SER A 138 6.28 -10.83 -11.71
CA SER A 138 5.36 -11.06 -12.82
C SER A 138 5.81 -10.35 -14.10
N ALA A 139 5.50 -10.95 -15.25
CA ALA A 139 5.66 -10.27 -16.51
C ALA A 139 4.75 -9.03 -16.58
N PRO A 140 5.21 -7.92 -17.19
CA PRO A 140 4.38 -6.74 -17.36
C PRO A 140 3.15 -7.05 -18.23
N LEU A 141 2.03 -6.38 -17.92
CA LEU A 141 0.78 -6.49 -18.68
C LEU A 141 0.40 -5.12 -19.24
N GLY A 142 0.25 -5.02 -20.57
CA GLY A 142 -0.04 -3.77 -21.27
C GLY A 142 1.22 -3.08 -21.79
N THR A 143 1.07 -1.83 -22.25
CA THR A 143 2.15 -0.95 -22.73
C THR A 143 1.67 0.50 -22.69
N LEU A 144 2.59 1.42 -22.49
CA LEU A 144 2.35 2.87 -22.60
C LEU A 144 2.47 3.38 -24.04
N GLY A 145 2.72 2.45 -25.00
CA GLY A 145 2.82 2.74 -26.43
C GLY A 145 4.22 3.15 -26.90
N ASP A 146 5.22 3.13 -26.01
CA ASP A 146 6.61 3.48 -26.29
C ASP A 146 7.54 2.64 -25.38
N ASP A 147 8.42 1.84 -25.98
CA ASP A 147 9.34 0.95 -25.24
C ASP A 147 10.26 1.71 -24.26
N HIS A 148 10.65 2.95 -24.60
CA HIS A 148 11.43 3.79 -23.71
C HIS A 148 10.63 4.22 -22.48
N LEU A 149 9.38 4.59 -22.68
CA LEU A 149 8.47 4.98 -21.60
C LEU A 149 8.12 3.77 -20.70
N ASP A 150 7.92 2.59 -21.30
CA ASP A 150 7.71 1.33 -20.58
C ASP A 150 8.93 1.01 -19.69
N GLY A 151 10.16 1.22 -20.23
CA GLY A 151 11.40 1.06 -19.46
C GLY A 151 11.53 2.03 -18.27
N ILE A 152 11.18 3.30 -18.46
CA ILE A 152 11.13 4.29 -17.37
C ILE A 152 10.11 3.87 -16.31
N ALA A 153 8.89 3.52 -16.72
CA ALA A 153 7.85 3.08 -15.82
C ALA A 153 8.27 1.89 -14.96
N HIS A 154 9.02 0.95 -15.54
CA HIS A 154 9.54 -0.23 -14.83
C HIS A 154 10.53 0.16 -13.73
N LEU A 155 11.48 1.04 -14.03
CA LEU A 155 12.48 1.50 -13.07
C LEU A 155 11.84 2.25 -11.90
N GLU A 156 10.92 3.18 -12.19
CA GLU A 156 10.22 3.96 -11.18
C GLU A 156 9.27 3.09 -10.33
N ALA A 157 8.59 2.13 -10.96
CA ALA A 157 7.70 1.21 -10.26
C ALA A 157 8.44 0.30 -9.28
N ASP A 158 9.66 -0.17 -9.62
CA ASP A 158 10.45 -1.04 -8.72
C ASP A 158 10.78 -0.34 -7.40
N GLU A 159 11.07 0.97 -7.44
CA GLU A 159 11.26 1.77 -6.23
C GLU A 159 9.95 1.94 -5.46
N LEU A 160 8.90 2.43 -6.14
CA LEU A 160 7.64 2.83 -5.52
C LEU A 160 6.85 1.65 -4.93
N ILE A 161 6.91 0.48 -5.55
CA ILE A 161 6.29 -0.76 -5.05
C ILE A 161 6.78 -1.11 -3.64
N TRP A 162 8.08 -0.95 -3.38
CA TRP A 162 8.67 -1.27 -2.09
C TRP A 162 8.52 -0.14 -1.08
N ASP A 163 8.41 1.10 -1.55
CA ASP A 163 8.07 2.26 -0.73
C ASP A 163 6.58 2.33 -0.38
N GLU A 164 5.75 1.50 -1.03
CA GLU A 164 4.28 1.46 -0.85
C GLU A 164 3.63 2.82 -1.12
N ARG A 165 4.14 3.52 -2.14
CA ARG A 165 3.77 4.90 -2.43
C ARG A 165 3.34 5.07 -3.88
N SER A 166 2.16 5.66 -4.09
CA SER A 166 1.70 6.10 -5.40
C SER A 166 2.17 7.53 -5.67
N GLU A 167 2.69 7.80 -6.87
CA GLU A 167 3.29 9.11 -7.19
C GLU A 167 3.25 9.43 -8.69
N VAL A 168 3.24 10.72 -9.02
CA VAL A 168 3.42 11.21 -10.40
C VAL A 168 4.91 11.30 -10.71
N ARG A 169 5.31 10.69 -11.82
CA ARG A 169 6.67 10.72 -12.39
C ARG A 169 6.61 11.22 -13.83
N GLY A 170 6.96 12.50 -14.02
CA GLY A 170 6.79 13.16 -15.32
C GLY A 170 5.33 13.16 -15.76
N ARG A 171 5.03 12.52 -16.89
CA ARG A 171 3.66 12.38 -17.42
C ARG A 171 2.95 11.09 -17.00
N LEU A 172 3.59 10.29 -16.14
CA LEU A 172 3.04 9.04 -15.65
C LEU A 172 2.52 9.22 -14.22
N PHE A 173 1.39 8.65 -13.93
CA PHE A 173 1.00 8.33 -12.57
C PHE A 173 1.27 6.85 -12.30
N ILE A 174 2.05 6.55 -11.29
CA ILE A 174 2.35 5.18 -10.86
C ILE A 174 1.54 4.90 -9.60
N ASP A 175 0.52 4.07 -9.76
CA ASP A 175 -0.38 3.66 -8.68
C ASP A 175 0.08 2.33 -8.10
N VAL A 176 0.35 2.30 -6.80
CA VAL A 176 0.91 1.13 -6.12
C VAL A 176 -0.13 0.47 -5.24
N ILE A 177 -0.25 -0.85 -5.39
CA ILE A 177 -0.94 -1.71 -4.45
C ILE A 177 0.08 -2.59 -3.74
N ALA A 178 0.01 -2.57 -2.41
CA ALA A 178 0.85 -3.39 -1.55
C ALA A 178 0.01 -4.05 -0.45
N PRO A 179 0.35 -5.26 0.00
CA PRO A 179 -0.26 -5.83 1.19
C PRO A 179 0.05 -4.96 2.42
N PRO A 180 -0.76 -5.05 3.48
CA PRO A 180 -0.42 -4.40 4.73
C PRO A 180 1.00 -4.75 5.18
N PRO A 181 1.77 -3.77 5.67
CA PRO A 181 3.14 -4.02 6.09
C PRO A 181 3.19 -5.04 7.24
N ARG A 182 4.20 -5.91 7.23
CA ARG A 182 4.36 -6.95 8.23
C ARG A 182 5.30 -6.50 9.34
N LEU A 183 4.87 -6.67 10.61
CA LEU A 183 5.72 -6.49 11.78
C LEU A 183 5.99 -7.86 12.41
N VAL A 184 7.23 -8.32 12.36
CA VAL A 184 7.65 -9.58 12.95
C VAL A 184 8.26 -9.31 14.33
N LEU A 185 7.61 -9.80 15.36
CA LEU A 185 8.01 -9.66 16.75
C LEU A 185 8.68 -10.97 17.22
N VAL A 186 9.99 -10.93 17.41
CA VAL A 186 10.72 -12.07 17.96
C VAL A 186 10.73 -11.94 19.47
N GLY A 187 9.94 -12.82 20.11
CA GLY A 187 9.75 -12.86 21.55
C GLY A 187 8.32 -12.63 22.01
N ALA A 188 7.72 -13.65 22.59
CA ALA A 188 6.37 -13.62 23.16
C ALA A 188 6.35 -12.98 24.56
N VAL A 189 6.76 -11.72 24.65
CA VAL A 189 6.87 -10.91 25.88
C VAL A 189 5.73 -9.88 25.97
N VAL A 190 5.55 -9.25 27.13
CA VAL A 190 4.47 -8.28 27.37
C VAL A 190 4.50 -7.12 26.36
N VAL A 191 5.69 -6.61 26.05
CA VAL A 191 5.86 -5.52 25.09
C VAL A 191 5.41 -5.93 23.69
N ALA A 192 5.63 -7.19 23.30
CA ALA A 192 5.17 -7.70 22.01
C ALA A 192 3.64 -7.67 21.88
N SER A 193 2.89 -7.99 22.95
CA SER A 193 1.43 -7.90 22.95
C SER A 193 0.93 -6.47 22.75
N ALA A 194 1.54 -5.50 23.42
CA ALA A 194 1.22 -4.07 23.23
C ALA A 194 1.54 -3.61 21.79
N LEU A 195 2.68 -4.04 21.24
CA LEU A 195 3.05 -3.73 19.85
C LEU A 195 2.12 -4.38 18.83
N CYS A 196 1.63 -5.60 19.06
CA CYS A 196 0.60 -6.22 18.20
C CYS A 196 -0.64 -5.34 18.12
N LYS A 197 -1.16 -4.88 19.25
CA LYS A 197 -2.34 -4.02 19.29
C LYS A 197 -2.12 -2.69 18.57
N LEU A 198 -1.00 -2.03 18.79
CA LEU A 198 -0.65 -0.77 18.12
C LEU A 198 -0.47 -0.98 16.61
N ALA A 199 0.21 -2.05 16.20
CA ALA A 199 0.42 -2.40 14.81
C ALA A 199 -0.91 -2.66 14.09
N ARG A 200 -1.83 -3.43 14.67
CA ARG A 200 -3.17 -3.62 14.13
C ARG A 200 -3.93 -2.32 13.96
N THR A 201 -3.91 -1.47 14.97
CA THR A 201 -4.57 -0.16 14.92
C THR A 201 -3.99 0.72 13.81
N ALA A 202 -2.70 0.59 13.53
CA ALA A 202 -2.01 1.29 12.44
C ALA A 202 -2.15 0.60 11.06
N GLY A 203 -2.93 -0.48 10.94
CA GLY A 203 -3.14 -1.21 9.69
C GLY A 203 -1.99 -2.15 9.30
N TRP A 204 -1.11 -2.51 10.25
CA TRP A 204 -0.04 -3.48 10.04
C TRP A 204 -0.48 -4.90 10.40
N HIS A 205 0.20 -5.92 9.86
CA HIS A 205 0.02 -7.34 10.17
C HIS A 205 1.14 -7.82 11.11
N PRO A 206 0.92 -7.83 12.45
CA PRO A 206 1.90 -8.28 13.43
C PRO A 206 1.93 -9.81 13.52
N TRP A 207 3.15 -10.37 13.43
CA TRP A 207 3.44 -11.78 13.63
C TRP A 207 4.33 -11.96 14.86
N VAL A 208 4.08 -13.01 15.66
CA VAL A 208 4.88 -13.31 16.85
C VAL A 208 5.62 -14.61 16.63
N ILE A 209 6.95 -14.61 16.84
CA ILE A 209 7.79 -15.79 16.76
C ILE A 209 8.48 -15.99 18.12
N ASP A 210 8.29 -17.16 18.73
CA ASP A 210 8.99 -17.53 19.98
C ASP A 210 9.04 -19.06 20.09
N PRO A 211 10.21 -19.68 20.38
CA PRO A 211 10.31 -21.14 20.53
C PRO A 211 9.61 -21.68 21.77
N ARG A 212 9.23 -20.81 22.72
CA ARG A 212 8.62 -21.20 23.99
C ARG A 212 7.09 -21.23 23.87
N ALA A 213 6.54 -22.40 23.61
CA ALA A 213 5.10 -22.60 23.39
C ALA A 213 4.19 -22.06 24.50
N THR A 214 4.65 -22.11 25.75
CA THR A 214 3.91 -21.59 26.92
C THR A 214 3.74 -20.08 26.91
N PHE A 215 4.56 -19.34 26.16
CA PHE A 215 4.48 -17.88 26.04
C PHE A 215 3.79 -17.44 24.75
N ALA A 216 3.98 -18.19 23.66
CA ALA A 216 3.46 -17.86 22.35
C ALA A 216 2.07 -18.50 22.15
N THR A 217 1.03 -17.90 22.75
CA THR A 217 -0.32 -18.41 22.69
C THR A 217 -1.33 -17.36 22.19
N PRO A 218 -2.44 -17.77 21.50
CA PRO A 218 -3.47 -16.84 20.99
C PRO A 218 -4.09 -15.98 22.10
N GLU A 219 -4.24 -16.51 23.31
CA GLU A 219 -4.84 -15.78 24.43
C GLU A 219 -3.95 -14.60 24.87
N ARG A 220 -2.64 -14.72 24.71
CA ARG A 220 -1.69 -13.66 25.04
C ARG A 220 -1.50 -12.66 23.91
N PHE A 221 -1.78 -13.06 22.68
CA PHE A 221 -1.59 -12.24 21.46
C PHE A 221 -2.85 -12.24 20.59
N PRO A 222 -3.99 -11.77 21.10
CA PRO A 222 -5.25 -11.78 20.36
C PRO A 222 -5.22 -10.85 19.12
N ASP A 223 -4.32 -9.85 19.12
CA ASP A 223 -4.17 -8.89 18.03
C ASP A 223 -3.11 -9.33 16.98
N ALA A 224 -2.42 -10.47 17.19
CA ALA A 224 -1.47 -10.98 16.21
C ALA A 224 -2.20 -11.53 14.96
N GLU A 225 -1.61 -11.34 13.78
CA GLU A 225 -2.03 -12.00 12.54
C GLU A 225 -1.79 -13.50 12.62
N GLY A 226 -0.67 -13.87 13.20
CA GLY A 226 -0.31 -15.23 13.46
C GLY A 226 0.79 -15.36 14.51
N ILE A 227 0.89 -16.56 15.09
CA ILE A 227 1.86 -16.93 16.10
C ILE A 227 2.61 -18.16 15.61
N ILE A 228 3.93 -18.09 15.58
CA ILE A 228 4.80 -19.17 15.13
C ILE A 228 5.65 -19.63 16.31
N VAL A 229 5.39 -20.86 16.76
CA VAL A 229 6.16 -21.50 17.83
C VAL A 229 7.38 -22.18 17.21
N ALA A 230 8.44 -21.41 17.02
CA ALA A 230 9.66 -21.90 16.38
C ALA A 230 10.87 -21.03 16.77
N TRP A 231 12.08 -21.55 16.52
CA TRP A 231 13.29 -20.74 16.54
C TRP A 231 13.30 -19.74 15.38
N PRO A 232 14.05 -18.62 15.45
CA PRO A 232 14.01 -17.55 14.47
C PRO A 232 14.19 -18.02 13.03
N LYS A 233 15.09 -18.95 12.75
CA LYS A 233 15.38 -19.49 11.42
C LYS A 233 14.16 -20.16 10.80
N GLU A 234 13.56 -21.07 11.51
CA GLU A 234 12.37 -21.80 11.09
C GLU A 234 11.14 -20.88 11.05
N GLY A 235 11.05 -19.95 12.02
CA GLY A 235 9.98 -18.97 12.09
C GLY A 235 9.98 -18.02 10.88
N PHE A 236 11.12 -17.48 10.50
CA PHE A 236 11.24 -16.64 9.31
C PHE A 236 10.97 -17.43 8.01
N ALA A 237 11.40 -18.70 7.95
CA ALA A 237 11.08 -19.56 6.80
C ALA A 237 9.57 -19.82 6.66
N GLN A 238 8.85 -20.06 7.76
CA GLN A 238 7.39 -20.24 7.75
C GLN A 238 6.64 -18.97 7.32
N LEU A 239 7.20 -17.78 7.53
CA LEU A 239 6.67 -16.51 7.04
C LEU A 239 6.90 -16.29 5.53
N GLY A 240 7.62 -17.17 4.84
CA GLY A 240 8.06 -16.97 3.47
C GLY A 240 9.30 -16.09 3.33
N GLY A 241 10.04 -15.90 4.42
CA GLY A 241 11.23 -15.06 4.48
C GLY A 241 10.97 -13.61 4.92
N LEU A 242 12.05 -12.84 4.95
CA LEU A 242 12.06 -11.42 5.31
C LEU A 242 12.35 -10.59 4.05
N ASP A 243 11.32 -10.02 3.45
CA ASP A 243 11.45 -9.13 2.29
C ASP A 243 11.51 -7.65 2.69
N LYS A 244 11.61 -6.74 1.71
CA LYS A 244 11.64 -5.28 1.91
C LYS A 244 10.37 -4.69 2.55
N ALA A 245 9.29 -5.45 2.72
CA ALA A 245 8.05 -5.02 3.38
C ALA A 245 7.98 -5.46 4.84
N VAL A 246 8.98 -6.17 5.34
CA VAL A 246 9.01 -6.68 6.71
C VAL A 246 9.83 -5.77 7.60
N SER A 247 9.27 -5.46 8.76
CA SER A 247 9.98 -4.87 9.89
C SER A 247 10.12 -5.91 11.00
N VAL A 248 11.31 -6.04 11.58
CA VAL A 248 11.62 -7.02 12.63
C VAL A 248 11.92 -6.29 13.93
N ALA A 249 11.28 -6.71 15.04
CA ALA A 249 11.61 -6.25 16.37
C ALA A 249 11.97 -7.43 17.27
N VAL A 250 13.19 -7.43 17.82
CA VAL A 250 13.71 -8.47 18.71
C VAL A 250 13.59 -7.99 20.15
N LEU A 251 12.85 -8.74 20.99
CA LEU A 251 12.31 -8.25 22.25
C LEU A 251 12.59 -9.16 23.45
N THR A 252 13.25 -10.33 23.27
CA THR A 252 13.28 -11.35 24.34
C THR A 252 14.28 -11.09 25.46
N HIS A 253 15.43 -10.51 25.20
CA HIS A 253 16.63 -10.47 26.03
C HIS A 253 17.31 -11.84 26.25
N ASP A 254 16.83 -12.91 25.62
CA ASP A 254 17.50 -14.20 25.57
C ASP A 254 18.54 -14.18 24.45
N ILE A 255 19.83 -14.26 24.80
CA ILE A 255 20.94 -14.16 23.85
C ILE A 255 20.81 -15.19 22.72
N LYS A 256 20.34 -16.41 23.02
CA LYS A 256 20.23 -17.49 22.02
C LYS A 256 19.16 -17.17 20.97
N ILE A 257 18.06 -16.58 21.39
CA ILE A 257 16.96 -16.17 20.50
C ILE A 257 17.33 -14.88 19.77
N ASP A 258 17.77 -13.86 20.54
CA ASP A 258 18.05 -12.52 20.03
C ASP A 258 19.18 -12.53 19.00
N ASP A 259 20.31 -13.14 19.31
CA ASP A 259 21.47 -13.15 18.40
C ASP A 259 21.16 -13.95 17.13
N ALA A 260 20.46 -15.10 17.23
CA ALA A 260 20.02 -15.87 16.07
C ALA A 260 19.05 -15.09 15.17
N ALA A 261 18.10 -14.35 15.76
CA ALA A 261 17.16 -13.53 15.01
C ALA A 261 17.86 -12.35 14.32
N LEU A 262 18.75 -11.66 15.02
CA LEU A 262 19.46 -10.50 14.49
C LEU A 262 20.41 -10.84 13.37
N LEU A 263 21.18 -11.94 13.48
CA LEU A 263 22.09 -12.40 12.42
C LEU A 263 21.33 -12.66 11.11
N LEU A 264 20.15 -13.27 11.20
CA LEU A 264 19.31 -13.56 10.04
C LEU A 264 18.62 -12.29 9.50
N ALA A 265 18.09 -11.46 10.38
CA ALA A 265 17.35 -10.27 9.97
C ALA A 265 18.26 -9.19 9.37
N LEU A 266 19.44 -8.94 9.95
CA LEU A 266 20.40 -7.93 9.46
C LEU A 266 21.05 -8.31 8.12
N THR A 267 21.08 -9.59 7.76
CA THR A 267 21.57 -10.07 6.47
C THR A 267 20.46 -10.25 5.42
N SER A 268 19.21 -10.01 5.81
CA SER A 268 18.04 -10.08 4.92
C SER A 268 17.74 -8.71 4.30
N PRO A 269 16.85 -8.64 3.29
CA PRO A 269 16.35 -7.38 2.74
C PRO A 269 15.32 -6.67 3.64
N ALA A 270 15.09 -7.11 4.88
CA ALA A 270 14.11 -6.51 5.80
C ALA A 270 14.27 -4.98 5.89
N ARG A 271 13.15 -4.25 5.78
CA ARG A 271 13.10 -2.78 5.78
C ARG A 271 13.64 -2.15 7.06
N PHE A 272 13.38 -2.81 8.18
CA PHE A 272 13.78 -2.33 9.51
C PHE A 272 14.10 -3.51 10.41
N VAL A 273 15.19 -3.40 11.17
CA VAL A 273 15.55 -4.36 12.21
C VAL A 273 15.87 -3.58 13.50
N GLY A 274 15.04 -3.77 14.50
CA GLY A 274 15.21 -3.17 15.82
C GLY A 274 15.40 -4.23 16.91
N ALA A 275 16.22 -3.93 17.90
CA ALA A 275 16.38 -4.78 19.07
C ALA A 275 16.25 -3.99 20.36
N MET A 276 15.38 -4.44 21.25
CA MET A 276 15.21 -3.85 22.55
C MET A 276 16.39 -4.23 23.48
N GLY A 277 16.85 -3.27 24.29
CA GLY A 277 17.89 -3.51 25.27
C GLY A 277 18.40 -2.23 25.92
N SER A 278 19.04 -2.36 27.09
CA SER A 278 19.77 -1.27 27.69
C SER A 278 21.01 -0.92 26.87
N ARG A 279 21.59 0.26 27.09
CA ARG A 279 22.86 0.66 26.42
C ARG A 279 23.93 -0.42 26.58
N ARG A 280 24.13 -0.94 27.78
CA ARG A 280 25.12 -2.00 28.08
C ARG A 280 24.79 -3.29 27.31
N ALA A 281 23.53 -3.74 27.32
CA ALA A 281 23.13 -4.93 26.57
C ALA A 281 23.34 -4.78 25.06
N THR A 282 23.19 -3.55 24.54
CA THR A 282 23.47 -3.25 23.13
C THR A 282 24.96 -3.27 22.83
N GLU A 283 25.81 -2.71 23.71
CA GLU A 283 27.28 -2.76 23.57
C GLU A 283 27.79 -4.20 23.59
N ASP A 284 27.34 -5.01 24.58
CA ASP A 284 27.68 -6.44 24.69
C ASP A 284 27.23 -7.23 23.45
N ARG A 285 26.04 -6.91 22.90
CA ARG A 285 25.50 -7.51 21.67
C ARG A 285 26.35 -7.17 20.45
N LEU A 286 26.76 -5.92 20.29
CA LEU A 286 27.63 -5.52 19.19
C LEU A 286 28.99 -6.22 19.20
N VAL A 287 29.50 -6.56 20.39
CA VAL A 287 30.73 -7.35 20.50
C VAL A 287 30.52 -8.80 20.06
N ARG A 288 29.35 -9.39 20.37
CA ARG A 288 29.07 -10.79 19.99
C ARG A 288 28.71 -10.98 18.50
N LEU A 289 28.11 -9.97 17.87
CA LEU A 289 27.64 -10.04 16.48
C LEU A 289 28.67 -9.57 15.45
N LYS A 290 29.83 -9.09 15.89
CA LYS A 290 31.00 -8.80 15.04
C LYS A 290 31.81 -10.03 14.74
#